data_395ca378a998175f9e71179aec8b025c
#
_entry.id   395ca378a998175f9e71179aec8b025c
#
_cell.length_a   1.000
_cell.length_b   1.000
_cell.length_c   1.000
_cell.angle_alpha   90.00
_cell.angle_beta   90.00
_cell.angle_gamma   90.00
#
_symmetry.space_group_name_H-M   'P 1'
#
loop_
_entity.id
_entity.type
_entity.pdbx_description
1 polymer ?
#
loop_
_entity_poly.entity_id
_entity_poly.type
_entity_poly.pdbx_seq_one_letter_code
_entity_poly.pdbx_strand_id
1 'polypeptide(L)'
;MFDLARDGHSEELAAYVDAGVPVNLTNDKGDTLLMLAAYHGHPDTVAALLARGADPARENERGQTALTAAVFKQSREAVTALLDAGADPHQGNQSAIATATFFELPAMLELLQRGRGT
;
A
#
# COMPACT_ATOMS: atom_id res chain seq x y z
N MET A 1 7.45 -10.40 11.40
CA MET A 1 6.44 -10.09 10.34
C MET A 1 6.76 -8.81 9.60
N PHE A 2 6.98 -7.72 10.32
CA PHE A 2 7.25 -6.44 9.68
C PHE A 2 8.55 -6.44 8.86
N ASP A 3 9.57 -7.14 9.33
CA ASP A 3 10.82 -7.27 8.59
C ASP A 3 10.62 -7.96 7.24
N LEU A 4 9.77 -8.99 7.20
CA LEU A 4 9.47 -9.71 5.96
C LEU A 4 8.78 -8.80 4.94
N ALA A 5 7.89 -7.93 5.43
CA ALA A 5 7.21 -6.96 4.55
C ALA A 5 8.20 -5.91 4.03
N ARG A 6 9.05 -5.38 4.90
CA ARG A 6 10.06 -4.39 4.51
C ARG A 6 11.06 -4.94 3.49
N ASP A 7 11.43 -6.21 3.65
CA ASP A 7 12.45 -6.83 2.81
C ASP A 7 11.88 -7.53 1.58
N GLY A 8 10.56 -7.57 1.45
CA GLY A 8 9.90 -8.14 0.28
C GLY A 8 9.90 -9.66 0.22
N HIS A 9 9.94 -10.32 1.38
CA HIS A 9 9.89 -11.78 1.45
C HIS A 9 8.45 -12.27 1.29
N SER A 10 7.93 -12.17 0.08
CA SER A 10 6.51 -12.41 -0.22
C SER A 10 6.05 -13.82 0.13
N GLU A 11 6.83 -14.84 -0.23
CA GLU A 11 6.44 -16.24 0.00
C GLU A 11 6.39 -16.57 1.48
N GLU A 12 7.40 -16.14 2.25
CA GLU A 12 7.43 -16.37 3.69
C GLU A 12 6.29 -15.67 4.38
N LEU A 13 6.08 -14.40 4.05
CA LEU A 13 5.02 -13.61 4.66
C LEU A 13 3.65 -14.21 4.34
N ALA A 14 3.44 -14.61 3.09
CA ALA A 14 2.19 -15.26 2.67
C ALA A 14 1.95 -16.55 3.45
N ALA A 15 2.99 -17.35 3.68
CA ALA A 15 2.87 -18.58 4.44
C ALA A 15 2.45 -18.32 5.89
N TYR A 16 2.98 -17.28 6.53
CA TYR A 16 2.58 -16.91 7.88
C TYR A 16 1.13 -16.43 7.94
N VAL A 17 0.71 -15.65 6.98
CA VAL A 17 -0.69 -15.18 6.92
C VAL A 17 -1.62 -16.37 6.69
N ASP A 18 -1.26 -17.29 5.79
CA ASP A 18 -2.05 -18.49 5.53
C ASP A 18 -2.13 -19.39 6.77
N ALA A 19 -1.12 -19.33 7.63
CA ALA A 19 -1.09 -20.09 8.89
C ALA A 19 -1.86 -19.42 10.04
N GLY A 20 -2.43 -18.24 9.81
CA GLY A 20 -3.29 -17.57 10.78
C GLY A 20 -2.78 -16.24 11.35
N VAL A 21 -1.64 -15.75 10.89
CA VAL A 21 -1.18 -14.42 11.31
C VAL A 21 -2.12 -13.37 10.70
N PRO A 22 -2.62 -12.41 11.52
CA PRO A 22 -3.52 -11.38 11.01
C PRO A 22 -2.87 -10.55 9.89
N VAL A 23 -3.52 -10.48 8.74
CA VAL A 23 -2.97 -9.78 7.57
C VAL A 23 -2.90 -8.26 7.79
N ASN A 24 -3.79 -7.72 8.65
CA ASN A 24 -3.84 -6.29 8.95
C ASN A 24 -3.10 -5.90 10.25
N LEU A 25 -2.17 -6.74 10.67
CA LEU A 25 -1.33 -6.48 11.84
C LEU A 25 -0.60 -5.14 11.66
N THR A 26 -0.51 -4.36 12.74
CA THR A 26 0.16 -3.05 12.72
C THR A 26 1.29 -2.98 13.72
N ASN A 27 2.29 -2.16 13.41
CA ASN A 27 3.38 -1.86 14.34
C ASN A 27 3.02 -0.67 15.25
N ASP A 28 3.97 -0.18 16.03
CA ASP A 28 3.78 0.92 16.97
C ASP A 28 3.32 2.23 16.33
N LYS A 29 3.61 2.40 15.04
CA LYS A 29 3.27 3.63 14.31
C LYS A 29 1.95 3.48 13.54
N GLY A 30 1.30 2.34 13.68
CA GLY A 30 0.08 2.04 12.95
C GLY A 30 0.31 1.60 11.51
N ASP A 31 1.55 1.31 11.12
CA ASP A 31 1.86 0.81 9.78
C ASP A 31 1.46 -0.64 9.66
N THR A 32 0.72 -0.98 8.60
CA THR A 32 0.37 -2.36 8.29
C THR A 32 1.48 -3.01 7.49
N LEU A 33 1.41 -4.34 7.37
CA LEU A 33 2.31 -5.08 6.47
C LEU A 33 2.22 -4.54 5.04
N LEU A 34 1.00 -4.23 4.60
CA LEU A 34 0.74 -3.69 3.26
C LEU A 34 1.45 -2.34 3.06
N MET A 35 1.37 -1.45 4.04
CA MET A 35 2.04 -0.15 3.99
C MET A 35 3.55 -0.30 3.88
N LEU A 36 4.14 -1.18 4.67
CA LEU A 36 5.59 -1.40 4.66
C LEU A 36 6.06 -1.96 3.33
N ALA A 37 5.33 -2.93 2.78
CA ALA A 37 5.64 -3.50 1.47
C ALA A 37 5.59 -2.43 0.37
N ALA A 38 4.57 -1.58 0.41
CA ALA A 38 4.42 -0.50 -0.57
C ALA A 38 5.52 0.55 -0.42
N TYR A 39 5.78 0.97 0.81
CA TYR A 39 6.78 2.00 1.10
C TYR A 39 8.19 1.59 0.69
N HIS A 40 8.50 0.30 0.84
CA HIS A 40 9.83 -0.22 0.52
C HIS A 40 9.94 -0.75 -0.92
N GLY A 41 8.91 -0.57 -1.73
CA GLY A 41 8.98 -0.86 -3.16
C GLY A 41 8.89 -2.34 -3.52
N HIS A 42 7.99 -3.07 -2.87
CA HIS A 42 7.79 -4.50 -3.11
C HIS A 42 6.37 -4.79 -3.64
N PRO A 43 6.12 -4.52 -4.93
CA PRO A 43 4.78 -4.73 -5.50
C PRO A 43 4.30 -6.18 -5.43
N ASP A 44 5.20 -7.15 -5.52
CA ASP A 44 4.83 -8.57 -5.40
C ASP A 44 4.29 -8.88 -4.01
N THR A 45 4.90 -8.30 -2.98
CA THR A 45 4.44 -8.47 -1.60
C THR A 45 3.10 -7.78 -1.40
N VAL A 46 2.92 -6.60 -1.97
CA VAL A 46 1.63 -5.88 -1.94
C VAL A 46 0.54 -6.77 -2.54
N ALA A 47 0.79 -7.33 -3.72
CA ALA A 47 -0.18 -8.20 -4.39
C ALA A 47 -0.51 -9.44 -3.56
N ALA A 48 0.50 -10.07 -2.96
CA ALA A 48 0.32 -11.27 -2.12
C ALA A 48 -0.54 -10.97 -0.90
N LEU A 49 -0.33 -9.82 -0.26
CA LEU A 49 -1.12 -9.42 0.91
C LEU A 49 -2.56 -9.07 0.54
N LEU A 50 -2.75 -8.36 -0.58
CA LEU A 50 -4.10 -8.03 -1.07
C LEU A 50 -4.88 -9.29 -1.41
N ALA A 51 -4.24 -10.29 -2.01
CA ALA A 51 -4.86 -11.57 -2.31
C ALA A 51 -5.33 -12.30 -1.05
N ARG A 52 -4.79 -11.95 0.11
CA ARG A 52 -5.14 -12.55 1.40
C ARG A 52 -6.00 -11.65 2.27
N GLY A 53 -6.62 -10.64 1.67
CA GLY A 53 -7.58 -9.80 2.36
C GLY A 53 -7.01 -8.60 3.09
N ALA A 54 -5.78 -8.19 2.78
CA ALA A 54 -5.24 -6.98 3.37
C ALA A 54 -6.13 -5.78 3.03
N ASP A 55 -6.38 -4.94 4.04
CA ASP A 55 -7.27 -3.80 3.90
C ASP A 55 -6.50 -2.56 3.43
N PRO A 56 -6.72 -2.09 2.20
CA PRO A 56 -6.00 -0.92 1.71
C PRO A 56 -6.46 0.39 2.34
N ALA A 57 -7.59 0.38 3.06
CA ALA A 57 -8.14 1.59 3.68
C ALA A 57 -7.57 1.91 5.06
N ARG A 58 -6.66 1.09 5.59
CA ARG A 58 -6.05 1.37 6.89
C ARG A 58 -5.14 2.59 6.82
N GLU A 59 -5.18 3.41 7.85
CA GLU A 59 -4.31 4.58 8.00
C GLU A 59 -3.37 4.38 9.17
N ASN A 60 -2.14 4.85 9.03
CA ASN A 60 -1.21 4.89 10.15
C ASN A 60 -1.44 6.17 10.99
N GLU A 61 -0.60 6.39 11.99
CA GLU A 61 -0.73 7.56 12.88
C GLU A 61 -0.61 8.89 12.16
N ARG A 62 0.01 8.91 10.98
CA ARG A 62 0.19 10.14 10.18
C ARG A 62 -0.93 10.35 9.16
N GLY A 63 -1.92 9.47 9.14
CA GLY A 63 -3.00 9.54 8.16
C GLY A 63 -2.58 9.11 6.76
N GLN A 64 -1.60 8.23 6.66
CA GLN A 64 -1.11 7.68 5.40
C GLN A 64 -1.73 6.31 5.16
N THR A 65 -1.94 5.97 3.89
CA THR A 65 -2.42 4.66 3.46
C THR A 65 -1.31 3.94 2.68
N ALA A 66 -1.53 2.67 2.37
CA ALA A 66 -0.61 1.94 1.50
C ALA A 66 -0.52 2.59 0.11
N LEU A 67 -1.62 3.15 -0.39
CA LEU A 67 -1.62 3.84 -1.67
C LEU A 67 -0.71 5.07 -1.64
N THR A 68 -0.75 5.85 -0.57
CA THR A 68 0.16 6.99 -0.37
C THR A 68 1.62 6.53 -0.44
N ALA A 69 1.95 5.43 0.24
CA ALA A 69 3.30 4.89 0.25
C ALA A 69 3.75 4.45 -1.15
N ALA A 70 2.86 3.79 -1.90
CA ALA A 70 3.15 3.35 -3.27
C ALA A 70 3.38 4.53 -4.20
N VAL A 71 2.61 5.60 -4.05
CA VAL A 71 2.77 6.83 -4.83
C VAL A 71 4.11 7.50 -4.52
N PHE A 72 4.43 7.61 -3.24
CA PHE A 72 5.72 8.17 -2.82
C PHE A 72 6.89 7.40 -3.45
N LYS A 73 6.77 6.09 -3.49
CA LYS A 73 7.77 5.21 -4.08
C LYS A 73 7.72 5.18 -5.61
N GLN A 74 6.67 5.76 -6.18
CA GLN A 74 6.42 5.79 -7.63
C GLN A 74 6.36 4.40 -8.24
N SER A 75 5.77 3.46 -7.50
CA SER A 75 5.60 2.09 -7.97
C SER A 75 4.27 1.97 -8.71
N ARG A 76 4.31 2.02 -10.03
CA ARG A 76 3.12 1.90 -10.87
C ARG A 76 2.36 0.60 -10.58
N GLU A 77 3.10 -0.50 -10.42
CA GLU A 77 2.52 -1.82 -10.18
C GLU A 77 1.77 -1.87 -8.84
N ALA A 78 2.39 -1.34 -7.78
CA ALA A 78 1.76 -1.31 -6.47
C ALA A 78 0.54 -0.38 -6.46
N VAL A 79 0.65 0.78 -7.09
CA VAL A 79 -0.48 1.72 -7.20
C VAL A 79 -1.65 1.07 -7.92
N THR A 80 -1.39 0.41 -9.05
CA THR A 80 -2.44 -0.26 -9.82
C THR A 80 -3.10 -1.37 -8.99
N ALA A 81 -2.31 -2.19 -8.31
CA ALA A 81 -2.85 -3.28 -7.49
C ALA A 81 -3.74 -2.74 -6.36
N LEU A 82 -3.32 -1.65 -5.73
CA LEU A 82 -4.08 -1.04 -4.64
C LEU A 82 -5.37 -0.40 -5.14
N LEU A 83 -5.33 0.29 -6.27
CA LEU A 83 -6.53 0.87 -6.88
C LEU A 83 -7.52 -0.23 -7.28
N ASP A 84 -7.04 -1.33 -7.84
CA ASP A 84 -7.89 -2.46 -8.21
C ASP A 84 -8.53 -3.11 -6.98
N ALA A 85 -7.88 -3.01 -5.84
CA ALA A 85 -8.42 -3.52 -4.57
C ALA A 85 -9.35 -2.52 -3.87
N GLY A 86 -9.63 -1.36 -4.48
CA GLY A 86 -10.58 -0.39 -3.97
C GLY A 86 -9.97 0.74 -3.14
N ALA A 87 -8.65 0.91 -3.16
CA ALA A 87 -8.01 2.00 -2.43
C ALA A 87 -8.51 3.36 -2.93
N ASP A 88 -8.75 4.28 -1.99
CA ASP A 88 -9.26 5.61 -2.29
C ASP A 88 -8.09 6.61 -2.35
N PRO A 89 -7.82 7.22 -3.52
CA PRO A 89 -6.72 8.19 -3.66
C PRO A 89 -6.87 9.44 -2.81
N HIS A 90 -8.06 9.74 -2.32
CA HIS A 90 -8.33 10.94 -1.50
C HIS A 90 -8.36 10.66 0.00
N GLN A 91 -8.15 9.42 0.41
CA GLN A 91 -8.23 9.05 1.82
C GLN A 91 -7.01 9.51 2.61
N GLY A 92 -7.28 10.01 3.82
CA GLY A 92 -6.26 10.34 4.80
C GLY A 92 -5.72 11.76 4.69
N ASN A 93 -5.09 12.23 5.75
CA ASN A 93 -4.50 13.58 5.80
C ASN A 93 -3.36 13.73 4.79
N GLN A 94 -2.61 12.65 4.59
CA GLN A 94 -1.57 12.59 3.57
C GLN A 94 -2.03 11.62 2.49
N SER A 95 -3.06 12.03 1.74
CA SER A 95 -3.65 11.19 0.70
C SER A 95 -2.68 10.97 -0.47
N ALA A 96 -2.96 9.95 -1.26
CA ALA A 96 -2.16 9.65 -2.45
C ALA A 96 -2.18 10.83 -3.43
N ILE A 97 -3.35 11.46 -3.62
CA ILE A 97 -3.48 12.62 -4.50
C ILE A 97 -2.65 13.80 -3.96
N ALA A 98 -2.75 14.09 -2.67
CA ALA A 98 -2.00 15.18 -2.04
C ALA A 98 -0.49 14.94 -2.17
N THR A 99 -0.05 13.71 -1.97
CA THR A 99 1.36 13.33 -2.08
C THR A 99 1.87 13.51 -3.51
N ALA A 100 1.11 13.02 -4.49
CA ALA A 100 1.49 13.14 -5.91
C ALA A 100 1.53 14.61 -6.34
N THR A 101 0.63 15.44 -5.81
CA THR A 101 0.59 16.87 -6.09
C THR A 101 1.79 17.58 -5.46
N PHE A 102 2.04 17.30 -4.18
CA PHE A 102 3.12 17.95 -3.43
C PHE A 102 4.48 17.68 -4.05
N PHE A 103 4.74 16.45 -4.45
CA PHE A 103 6.02 16.06 -5.04
C PHE A 103 6.06 16.21 -6.56
N GLU A 104 5.00 16.76 -7.15
CA GLU A 104 4.91 16.98 -8.60
C GLU A 104 5.18 15.71 -9.39
N LEU A 105 4.34 14.70 -9.16
CA LEU A 105 4.45 13.38 -9.79
C LEU A 105 3.32 13.20 -10.82
N PRO A 106 3.43 13.80 -12.03
CA PRO A 106 2.32 13.78 -12.99
C PRO A 106 1.91 12.38 -13.45
N ALA A 107 2.86 11.47 -13.58
CA ALA A 107 2.54 10.09 -13.96
C ALA A 107 1.69 9.40 -12.89
N MET A 108 1.98 9.67 -11.61
CA MET A 108 1.19 9.12 -10.51
C MET A 108 -0.19 9.76 -10.45
N LEU A 109 -0.27 11.09 -10.64
CA LEU A 109 -1.57 11.78 -10.68
C LEU A 109 -2.46 11.21 -11.78
N GLU A 110 -1.92 11.03 -12.97
CA GLU A 110 -2.67 10.46 -14.09
C GLU A 110 -3.17 9.05 -13.74
N LEU A 111 -2.32 8.22 -13.18
CA LEU A 111 -2.66 6.86 -12.79
C LEU A 111 -3.78 6.84 -11.74
N LEU A 112 -3.69 7.70 -10.73
CA LEU A 112 -4.70 7.79 -9.68
C LEU A 112 -6.05 8.25 -10.22
N GLN A 113 -6.05 9.23 -11.12
CA GLN A 113 -7.26 9.76 -11.72
C GLN A 113 -7.91 8.76 -12.66
N ARG A 114 -7.12 8.05 -13.46
CA ARG A 114 -7.63 7.04 -14.39
C ARG A 114 -8.22 5.83 -13.68
N GLY A 115 -7.57 5.41 -12.61
CA GLY A 115 -8.05 4.28 -11.82
C GLY A 115 -9.44 4.51 -11.24
N ARG A 116 -9.81 5.77 -11.00
CA ARG A 116 -11.13 6.10 -10.47
C ARG A 116 -12.15 6.42 -11.56
N GLY A 117 -11.67 6.85 -12.70
CA GLY A 117 -12.52 7.38 -13.76
C GLY A 117 -13.30 6.35 -14.56
N THR A 118 -13.13 5.11 -14.26
CA THR A 118 -13.78 4.03 -15.02
C THR A 118 -15.14 3.63 -14.49
#